data_e5e2ade4b96a11790eb2e57fe950e0c5
#
_entry.id   e5e2ade4b96a11790eb2e57fe950e0c5
#
_cell.length_a   1.000
_cell.length_b   1.000
_cell.length_c   1.000
_cell.angle_alpha   90.00
_cell.angle_beta   90.00
_cell.angle_gamma   90.00
#
_symmetry.space_group_name_H-M   'P 1'
#
loop_
_entity.id
_entity.type
_entity.pdbx_description
1 polymer ?
#
loop_
_entity_poly.entity_id
_entity_poly.type
_entity_poly.pdbx_seq_one_letter_code
_entity_poly.pdbx_strand_id
1 'polypeptide(L)'
;MGEKSKSEVVDLHVKEDDKIKIDNIELKVIYTPGHTDCSYSYLMNDRVFTGDTLLINGTGRTDFQNGSAKDQYDSLFNKLLKLPENTIVLPAHDYNGRTSSTIGSELKNNPRLQVDSVDQYIEIMNNLNLANPKMMDIAVPANVKGLTSDQL
;
A
#
# COMPACT_ATOMS: atom_id res chain seq x y z
N MET A 1 3.21 -2.40 -13.65
CA MET A 1 3.64 -1.66 -12.45
C MET A 1 3.15 -0.23 -12.56
N GLY A 2 3.02 0.53 -11.45
CA GLY A 2 2.61 1.93 -11.52
C GLY A 2 3.60 2.82 -12.27
N GLU A 3 3.10 3.86 -12.97
CA GLU A 3 3.93 4.79 -13.77
C GLU A 3 5.02 5.53 -12.97
N LYS A 4 4.85 5.63 -11.64
CA LYS A 4 5.84 6.23 -10.74
C LYS A 4 6.99 5.27 -10.38
N SER A 5 6.89 4.00 -10.74
CA SER A 5 7.96 3.03 -10.48
C SER A 5 9.21 3.36 -11.29
N LYS A 6 10.37 3.21 -10.64
CA LYS A 6 11.69 3.37 -11.27
C LYS A 6 12.21 2.06 -11.87
N SER A 7 11.42 0.98 -11.85
CA SER A 7 11.85 -0.31 -12.40
C SER A 7 12.07 -0.23 -13.91
N GLU A 8 13.21 -0.75 -14.37
CA GLU A 8 13.63 -0.75 -15.78
C GLU A 8 13.06 -1.94 -16.58
N VAL A 9 12.48 -2.93 -15.87
CA VAL A 9 12.04 -4.23 -16.45
C VAL A 9 10.52 -4.39 -16.39
N VAL A 10 9.79 -3.38 -16.83
CA VAL A 10 8.32 -3.35 -16.75
C VAL A 10 7.71 -3.21 -18.13
N ASP A 11 6.92 -4.20 -18.53
CA ASP A 11 6.22 -4.21 -19.83
C ASP A 11 5.00 -3.29 -19.85
N LEU A 12 4.31 -3.14 -18.70
CA LEU A 12 3.09 -2.35 -18.60
C LEU A 12 3.17 -1.37 -17.41
N HIS A 13 3.10 -0.09 -17.71
CA HIS A 13 2.92 0.96 -16.72
C HIS A 13 1.44 1.35 -16.62
N VAL A 14 0.95 1.49 -15.39
CA VAL A 14 -0.43 1.86 -15.08
C VAL A 14 -0.48 3.12 -14.23
N LYS A 15 -1.56 3.88 -14.36
CA LYS A 15 -1.83 5.11 -13.60
C LYS A 15 -3.20 5.04 -12.93
N GLU A 16 -3.51 6.07 -12.13
CA GLU A 16 -4.83 6.23 -11.50
C GLU A 16 -5.96 6.00 -12.50
N ASP A 17 -6.98 5.28 -12.07
CA ASP A 17 -8.20 4.93 -12.81
C ASP A 17 -8.02 4.00 -14.02
N ASP A 18 -6.81 3.57 -14.35
CA ASP A 18 -6.60 2.55 -15.36
C ASP A 18 -7.30 1.24 -14.97
N LYS A 19 -7.63 0.46 -16.01
CA LYS A 19 -8.22 -0.86 -15.85
C LYS A 19 -7.34 -1.92 -16.50
N ILE A 20 -6.89 -2.88 -15.68
CA ILE A 20 -6.15 -4.04 -16.16
C ILE A 20 -7.16 -5.18 -16.33
N LYS A 21 -7.21 -5.74 -17.54
CA LYS A 21 -8.08 -6.89 -17.85
C LYS A 21 -7.24 -8.12 -18.08
N ILE A 22 -7.59 -9.19 -17.36
CA ILE A 22 -6.98 -10.51 -17.49
C ILE A 22 -8.14 -11.50 -17.56
N ASP A 23 -8.46 -11.97 -18.76
CA ASP A 23 -9.64 -12.81 -19.02
C ASP A 23 -10.92 -12.16 -18.49
N ASN A 24 -11.56 -12.80 -17.52
CA ASN A 24 -12.79 -12.33 -16.87
C ASN A 24 -12.55 -11.43 -15.66
N ILE A 25 -11.29 -11.16 -15.32
CA ILE A 25 -10.93 -10.33 -14.17
C ILE A 25 -10.63 -8.91 -14.66
N GLU A 26 -11.23 -7.93 -14.00
CA GLU A 26 -10.90 -6.50 -14.16
C GLU A 26 -10.37 -5.97 -12.83
N LEU A 27 -9.21 -5.33 -12.88
CA LEU A 27 -8.59 -4.63 -11.76
C LEU A 27 -8.64 -3.13 -12.06
N LYS A 28 -9.29 -2.35 -11.21
CA LYS A 28 -9.20 -0.89 -11.22
C LYS A 28 -7.95 -0.47 -10.45
N VAL A 29 -7.13 0.38 -11.04
CA VAL A 29 -5.91 0.93 -10.44
C VAL A 29 -6.25 2.15 -9.61
N ILE A 30 -5.77 2.17 -8.37
CA ILE A 30 -5.88 3.28 -7.42
C ILE A 30 -4.47 3.70 -7.01
N TYR A 31 -4.06 4.92 -7.32
CA TYR A 31 -2.79 5.47 -6.86
C TYR A 31 -2.90 5.80 -5.37
N THR A 32 -2.09 5.11 -4.55
CA THR A 32 -2.13 5.20 -3.09
C THR A 32 -0.74 5.48 -2.50
N PRO A 33 -0.15 6.67 -2.81
CA PRO A 33 1.16 7.03 -2.28
C PRO A 33 1.14 7.17 -0.75
N GLY A 34 2.32 7.04 -0.16
CA GLY A 34 2.54 7.29 1.26
C GLY A 34 3.49 6.30 1.92
N HIS A 35 3.31 4.99 1.75
CA HIS A 35 4.36 4.03 2.12
C HIS A 35 5.60 4.21 1.22
N THR A 36 5.36 4.34 -0.07
CA THR A 36 6.30 4.86 -1.07
C THR A 36 5.59 5.86 -1.98
N ASP A 37 6.35 6.67 -2.71
CA ASP A 37 5.81 7.60 -3.73
C ASP A 37 5.23 6.89 -4.96
N CYS A 38 5.55 5.61 -5.15
CA CYS A 38 5.10 4.77 -6.26
C CYS A 38 4.11 3.67 -5.86
N SER A 39 3.47 3.78 -4.69
CA SER A 39 2.50 2.79 -4.20
C SER A 39 1.18 2.87 -4.96
N TYR A 40 0.63 1.70 -5.28
CA TYR A 40 -0.67 1.53 -5.93
C TYR A 40 -1.47 0.40 -5.26
N SER A 41 -2.79 0.57 -5.22
CA SER A 41 -3.74 -0.46 -4.83
C SER A 41 -4.57 -0.91 -6.04
N TYR A 42 -5.07 -2.15 -6.00
CA TYR A 42 -5.82 -2.73 -7.11
C TYR A 42 -7.17 -3.23 -6.61
N LEU A 43 -8.26 -2.65 -7.13
CA LEU A 43 -9.61 -2.98 -6.73
C LEU A 43 -10.24 -3.96 -7.73
N MET A 44 -10.74 -5.09 -7.22
CA MET A 44 -11.70 -5.98 -7.88
C MET A 44 -13.11 -5.70 -7.37
N ASN A 45 -14.10 -6.47 -7.87
CA ASN A 45 -15.51 -6.28 -7.52
C ASN A 45 -15.78 -6.25 -5.99
N ASP A 46 -15.15 -7.16 -5.23
CA ASP A 46 -15.44 -7.39 -3.81
C ASP A 46 -14.20 -7.22 -2.90
N ARG A 47 -13.03 -6.96 -3.48
CA ARG A 47 -11.76 -6.92 -2.75
C ARG A 47 -10.78 -5.91 -3.30
N VAL A 48 -9.89 -5.45 -2.43
CA VAL A 48 -8.81 -4.52 -2.78
C VAL A 48 -7.46 -5.07 -2.29
N PHE A 49 -6.49 -5.10 -3.19
CA PHE A 49 -5.10 -5.41 -2.89
C PHE A 49 -4.40 -4.11 -2.55
N THR A 50 -4.02 -3.94 -1.29
CA THR A 50 -3.58 -2.64 -0.76
C THR A 50 -2.06 -2.48 -0.65
N GLY A 51 -1.30 -3.52 -1.03
CA GLY A 51 0.14 -3.51 -0.82
C GLY A 51 0.46 -3.24 0.66
N ASP A 52 1.38 -2.31 0.88
CA ASP A 52 1.71 -1.82 2.23
C ASP A 52 1.07 -0.45 2.57
N THR A 53 0.08 -0.01 1.80
CA THR A 53 -0.67 1.21 2.16
C THR A 53 -1.58 0.96 3.35
N LEU A 54 -2.47 -0.04 3.26
CA LEU A 54 -3.35 -0.46 4.35
C LEU A 54 -3.05 -1.92 4.72
N LEU A 55 -2.66 -2.15 5.96
CA LEU A 55 -2.42 -3.46 6.55
C LEU A 55 -3.58 -3.83 7.49
N ILE A 56 -3.60 -5.07 7.97
CA ILE A 56 -4.61 -5.50 8.94
C ILE A 56 -4.26 -4.93 10.33
N ASN A 57 -5.12 -4.07 10.86
CA ASN A 57 -4.91 -3.31 12.10
C ASN A 57 -3.62 -2.46 12.07
N GLY A 58 -3.25 -1.95 10.92
CA GLY A 58 -2.07 -1.13 10.74
C GLY A 58 -2.00 -0.50 9.35
N THR A 59 -0.92 0.19 9.09
CA THR A 59 -0.56 0.77 7.79
C THR A 59 0.94 0.56 7.54
N GLY A 60 1.40 0.68 6.32
CA GLY A 60 2.83 0.69 6.05
C GLY A 60 3.52 1.89 6.71
N ARG A 61 4.79 1.76 6.99
CA ARG A 61 5.64 2.88 7.44
C ARG A 61 5.81 3.91 6.32
N THR A 62 6.14 5.15 6.69
CA THR A 62 6.25 6.27 5.74
C THR A 62 7.61 6.98 5.78
N ASP A 63 8.57 6.41 6.50
CA ASP A 63 9.87 7.00 6.78
C ASP A 63 11.00 6.53 5.84
N PHE A 64 10.65 5.77 4.78
CA PHE A 64 11.58 5.28 3.75
C PHE A 64 11.03 5.50 2.34
N GLN A 65 11.90 5.38 1.32
CA GLN A 65 11.56 5.33 -0.11
C GLN A 65 10.63 6.47 -0.58
N ASN A 66 10.92 7.71 -0.18
CA ASN A 66 10.10 8.89 -0.43
C ASN A 66 8.68 8.75 0.14
N GLY A 67 8.53 8.05 1.27
CA GLY A 67 7.28 7.93 1.98
C GLY A 67 6.79 9.26 2.54
N SER A 68 5.48 9.36 2.75
CA SER A 68 4.82 10.57 3.25
C SER A 68 3.59 10.18 4.05
N ALA A 69 3.58 10.49 5.35
CA ALA A 69 2.43 10.24 6.20
C ALA A 69 1.20 11.05 5.75
N LYS A 70 1.39 12.26 5.24
CA LYS A 70 0.32 13.10 4.70
C LYS A 70 -0.32 12.46 3.47
N ASP A 71 0.49 11.99 2.51
CA ASP A 71 -0.02 11.38 1.29
C ASP A 71 -0.67 10.02 1.60
N GLN A 72 -0.14 9.30 2.60
CA GLN A 72 -0.76 8.05 3.06
C GLN A 72 -2.13 8.31 3.71
N TYR A 73 -2.26 9.37 4.50
CA TYR A 73 -3.55 9.79 5.05
C TYR A 73 -4.56 10.05 3.92
N ASP A 74 -4.17 10.81 2.91
CA ASP A 74 -5.05 11.08 1.75
C ASP A 74 -5.44 9.79 1.03
N SER A 75 -4.48 8.92 0.77
CA SER A 75 -4.70 7.61 0.14
C SER A 75 -5.66 6.73 0.93
N LEU A 76 -5.55 6.74 2.27
CA LEU A 76 -6.42 5.99 3.16
C LEU A 76 -7.81 6.63 3.24
N PHE A 77 -7.92 7.87 3.72
CA PHE A 77 -9.18 8.48 4.12
C PHE A 77 -10.02 9.00 2.94
N ASN A 78 -9.39 9.39 1.84
CA ASN A 78 -10.07 9.92 0.68
C ASN A 78 -10.27 8.91 -0.45
N LYS A 79 -9.59 7.75 -0.39
CA LYS A 79 -9.70 6.70 -1.43
C LYS A 79 -10.11 5.34 -0.85
N LEU A 80 -9.21 4.65 -0.13
CA LEU A 80 -9.45 3.26 0.28
C LEU A 80 -10.62 3.11 1.26
N LEU A 81 -10.71 3.97 2.27
CA LEU A 81 -11.78 3.93 3.28
C LEU A 81 -13.13 4.47 2.77
N LYS A 82 -13.20 4.96 1.52
CA LYS A 82 -14.45 5.29 0.82
C LYS A 82 -15.07 4.09 0.09
N LEU A 83 -14.34 2.99 -0.01
CA LEU A 83 -14.87 1.74 -0.56
C LEU A 83 -15.96 1.17 0.36
N PRO A 84 -16.88 0.34 -0.15
CA PRO A 84 -17.91 -0.31 0.66
C PRO A 84 -17.29 -1.05 1.86
N GLU A 85 -17.93 -0.99 3.02
CA GLU A 85 -17.42 -1.60 4.26
C GLU A 85 -17.16 -3.11 4.17
N ASN A 86 -17.92 -3.80 3.32
CA ASN A 86 -17.75 -5.23 3.07
C ASN A 86 -16.64 -5.57 2.06
N THR A 87 -15.96 -4.57 1.49
CA THR A 87 -14.81 -4.82 0.59
C THR A 87 -13.70 -5.53 1.38
N ILE A 88 -13.26 -6.67 0.87
CA ILE A 88 -12.18 -7.48 1.46
C ILE A 88 -10.84 -6.75 1.23
N VAL A 89 -10.07 -6.58 2.28
CA VAL A 89 -8.71 -6.00 2.24
C VAL A 89 -7.69 -7.13 2.21
N LEU A 90 -6.82 -7.12 1.21
CA LEU A 90 -5.73 -8.08 1.01
C LEU A 90 -4.40 -7.30 0.96
N PRO A 91 -3.68 -7.20 2.09
CA PRO A 91 -2.39 -6.50 2.15
C PRO A 91 -1.25 -7.36 1.61
N ALA A 92 -0.09 -6.74 1.36
CA ALA A 92 1.13 -7.47 0.99
C ALA A 92 1.78 -8.19 2.18
N HIS A 93 1.64 -7.64 3.38
CA HIS A 93 2.24 -8.18 4.60
C HIS A 93 1.24 -8.27 5.75
N ASP A 94 1.37 -9.30 6.57
CA ASP A 94 0.84 -9.38 7.93
C ASP A 94 1.85 -10.12 8.82
N TYR A 95 2.07 -9.59 10.02
CA TYR A 95 3.06 -10.11 10.95
C TYR A 95 2.44 -10.99 12.05
N ASN A 96 1.11 -11.21 11.99
CA ASN A 96 0.34 -11.95 12.99
C ASN A 96 -0.37 -13.19 12.40
N GLY A 97 -0.06 -13.56 11.15
CA GLY A 97 -0.61 -14.75 10.49
C GLY A 97 -2.05 -14.58 9.97
N ARG A 98 -2.54 -13.34 9.84
CA ARG A 98 -3.84 -13.03 9.24
C ARG A 98 -3.70 -12.91 7.73
N THR A 99 -4.75 -13.25 6.99
CA THR A 99 -4.72 -13.24 5.52
C THR A 99 -5.57 -12.15 4.89
N SER A 100 -6.60 -11.69 5.59
CA SER A 100 -7.52 -10.67 5.09
C SER A 100 -8.22 -9.91 6.21
N SER A 101 -8.79 -8.77 5.86
CA SER A 101 -9.68 -7.96 6.68
C SER A 101 -10.82 -7.41 5.82
N THR A 102 -11.57 -6.44 6.29
CA THR A 102 -12.52 -5.65 5.50
C THR A 102 -12.34 -4.16 5.77
N ILE A 103 -12.77 -3.32 4.85
CA ILE A 103 -12.76 -1.85 5.05
C ILE A 103 -13.48 -1.47 6.34
N GLY A 104 -14.66 -2.04 6.60
CA GLY A 104 -15.41 -1.77 7.83
C GLY A 104 -14.70 -2.23 9.10
N SER A 105 -14.00 -3.37 9.05
CA SER A 105 -13.19 -3.83 10.18
C SER A 105 -12.02 -2.88 10.44
N GLU A 106 -11.33 -2.44 9.40
CA GLU A 106 -10.21 -1.51 9.54
C GLU A 106 -10.66 -0.14 10.05
N LEU A 107 -11.76 0.40 9.52
CA LEU A 107 -12.36 1.64 10.03
C LEU A 107 -12.65 1.59 11.53
N LYS A 108 -13.12 0.45 12.02
CA LYS A 108 -13.53 0.28 13.42
C LYS A 108 -12.36 -0.06 14.36
N ASN A 109 -11.41 -0.88 13.92
CA ASN A 109 -10.47 -1.54 14.81
C ASN A 109 -9.00 -1.18 14.57
N ASN A 110 -8.66 -0.55 13.42
CA ASN A 110 -7.29 -0.21 13.13
C ASN A 110 -6.85 1.01 13.96
N PRO A 111 -5.89 0.84 14.89
CA PRO A 111 -5.50 1.92 15.81
C PRO A 111 -4.89 3.14 15.11
N ARG A 112 -4.32 2.96 13.90
CA ARG A 112 -3.74 4.06 13.14
C ARG A 112 -4.79 4.88 12.39
N LEU A 113 -6.03 4.38 12.29
CA LEU A 113 -7.14 5.06 11.63
C LEU A 113 -8.07 5.76 12.63
N GLN A 114 -7.85 5.61 13.95
CA GLN A 114 -8.64 6.28 15.00
C GLN A 114 -8.09 7.70 15.24
N VAL A 115 -8.19 8.54 14.22
CA VAL A 115 -7.70 9.93 14.21
C VAL A 115 -8.75 10.87 13.61
N ASP A 116 -8.78 12.11 14.12
CA ASP A 116 -9.73 13.14 13.67
C ASP A 116 -9.10 14.10 12.63
N SER A 117 -7.80 14.02 12.44
CA SER A 117 -7.09 14.94 11.54
C SER A 117 -5.83 14.31 10.93
N VAL A 118 -5.37 14.93 9.83
CA VAL A 118 -4.10 14.58 9.20
C VAL A 118 -2.91 14.79 10.15
N ASP A 119 -2.95 15.82 10.98
CA ASP A 119 -1.85 16.11 11.91
C ASP A 119 -1.71 15.03 12.98
N GLN A 120 -2.81 14.53 13.53
CA GLN A 120 -2.80 13.39 14.45
C GLN A 120 -2.25 12.12 13.78
N TYR A 121 -2.61 11.87 12.51
CA TYR A 121 -2.07 10.73 11.76
C TYR A 121 -0.56 10.86 11.57
N ILE A 122 -0.09 12.05 11.17
CA ILE A 122 1.35 12.33 11.00
C ILE A 122 2.09 12.12 12.33
N GLU A 123 1.53 12.57 13.45
CA GLU A 123 2.11 12.38 14.77
C GLU A 123 2.25 10.88 15.11
N ILE A 124 1.21 10.08 14.89
CA ILE A 124 1.28 8.62 15.08
C ILE A 124 2.39 8.02 14.22
N MET A 125 2.45 8.38 12.93
CA MET A 125 3.41 7.80 12.01
C MET A 125 4.85 8.18 12.33
N ASN A 126 5.10 9.41 12.78
CA ASN A 126 6.42 9.89 13.20
C ASN A 126 6.91 9.23 14.51
N ASN A 127 6.00 8.76 15.35
CA ASN A 127 6.31 8.09 16.60
C ASN A 127 6.41 6.56 16.49
N LEU A 128 6.33 6.00 15.28
CA LEU A 128 6.53 4.58 15.05
C LEU A 128 8.03 4.24 15.17
N ASN A 129 8.44 3.73 16.35
CA ASN A 129 9.80 3.25 16.57
C ASN A 129 9.99 1.86 15.96
N LEU A 130 10.00 1.76 14.62
CA LEU A 130 10.18 0.51 13.91
C LEU A 130 11.65 0.25 13.63
N ALA A 131 12.08 -1.00 13.79
CA ALA A 131 13.41 -1.41 13.35
C ALA A 131 13.61 -1.16 11.85
N ASN A 132 14.85 -0.90 11.44
CA ASN A 132 15.17 -0.75 10.02
C ASN A 132 14.85 -2.04 9.27
N PRO A 133 14.31 -1.92 8.02
CA PRO A 133 14.09 -3.09 7.17
C PRO A 133 15.41 -3.81 6.92
N LYS A 134 15.36 -5.14 7.01
CA LYS A 134 16.55 -5.97 6.72
C LYS A 134 16.84 -5.93 5.21
N MET A 135 18.12 -5.91 4.86
CA MET A 135 18.61 -6.02 3.47
C MET A 135 18.08 -4.96 2.49
N MET A 136 17.57 -3.83 2.96
CA MET A 136 16.98 -2.81 2.09
C MET A 136 17.98 -2.25 1.08
N ASP A 137 19.26 -2.11 1.49
CA ASP A 137 20.34 -1.62 0.63
C ASP A 137 20.66 -2.58 -0.55
N ILE A 138 20.27 -3.84 -0.44
CA ILE A 138 20.43 -4.86 -1.48
C ILE A 138 19.10 -5.02 -2.25
N ALA A 139 18.00 -5.19 -1.53
CA ALA A 139 16.71 -5.52 -2.13
C ALA A 139 16.14 -4.39 -3.00
N VAL A 140 16.28 -3.13 -2.59
CA VAL A 140 15.72 -2.00 -3.38
C VAL A 140 16.42 -1.86 -4.74
N PRO A 141 17.77 -1.79 -4.83
CA PRO A 141 18.44 -1.75 -6.13
C PRO A 141 18.17 -2.99 -6.99
N ALA A 142 18.10 -4.16 -6.39
CA ALA A 142 17.81 -5.40 -7.08
C ALA A 142 16.41 -5.40 -7.72
N ASN A 143 15.39 -4.98 -6.95
CA ASN A 143 14.02 -4.88 -7.44
C ASN A 143 13.87 -3.84 -8.57
N VAL A 144 14.59 -2.72 -8.50
CA VAL A 144 14.60 -1.72 -9.58
C VAL A 144 15.13 -2.33 -10.89
N LYS A 145 16.19 -3.14 -10.79
CA LYS A 145 16.82 -3.80 -11.94
C LYS A 145 16.15 -5.12 -12.33
N GLY A 146 15.19 -5.60 -11.56
CA GLY A 146 14.52 -6.89 -11.79
C GLY A 146 15.44 -8.09 -11.63
N LEU A 147 16.45 -8.02 -10.72
CA LEU A 147 17.36 -9.12 -10.47
C LEU A 147 16.65 -10.25 -9.71
N THR A 148 17.00 -11.46 -10.03
CA THR A 148 16.56 -12.68 -9.33
C THR A 148 17.49 -13.01 -8.15
N SER A 149 17.07 -13.89 -7.25
CA SER A 149 17.84 -14.23 -6.04
C SER A 149 19.21 -14.85 -6.33
N ASP A 150 19.40 -15.48 -7.48
CA ASP A 150 20.65 -16.05 -7.96
C ASP A 150 21.60 -14.99 -8.59
N GLN A 151 21.11 -13.77 -8.77
CA GLN A 151 21.87 -12.62 -9.29
C GLN A 151 22.28 -11.62 -8.20
N LEU A 152 21.89 -11.90 -6.94
CA LEU A 152 22.26 -11.16 -5.74
C LEU A 152 23.49 -11.76 -5.09
#